data_72ba7b3bfb0fd63620dec44a7c0bbcbe
#
_entry.id   72ba7b3bfb0fd63620dec44a7c0bbcbe
#
_cell.length_a   1.000
_cell.length_b   1.000
_cell.length_c   1.000
_cell.angle_alpha   90.00
_cell.angle_beta   90.00
_cell.angle_gamma   90.00
#
_symmetry.space_group_name_H-M   'P 1'
#
loop_
_entity.id
_entity.type
_entity.pdbx_description
1 polymer ?
#
loop_
_entity_poly.entity_id
_entity_poly.type
_entity_poly.pdbx_seq_one_letter_code
_entity_poly.pdbx_strand_id
1 'polypeptide(L)'
;MGPPPGADPQLWSWFAAVDTDNSGSINAHELERVLINGDWTPFDLDTVKMLMSIFDADRSGTIGFNEFAGLWKYIKDWQNVFRHFDRDRSGSIDGPELRDALSQFGYQLSPQLLDLVQRKYASSVTGARGMPPPGISFDRFVRACVAIKQLSEAFGRLDNDRDGWIQINYDQFMQTVLTLP
;
A
#
# COMPACT_ATOMS: atom_id res chain seq x y z
N MET A 1 -2.41 -4.40 -30.52
CA MET A 1 -1.91 -3.00 -30.46
C MET A 1 -0.42 -3.02 -30.16
N GLY A 2 0.34 -2.13 -30.76
CA GLY A 2 1.77 -1.96 -30.48
C GLY A 2 2.01 -0.94 -29.36
N PRO A 3 3.26 -0.85 -28.85
CA PRO A 3 3.60 0.12 -27.83
C PRO A 3 3.36 1.57 -28.30
N PRO A 4 2.95 2.46 -27.39
CA PRO A 4 2.85 3.88 -27.73
C PRO A 4 4.22 4.45 -28.14
N PRO A 5 4.27 5.48 -28.98
CA PRO A 5 5.51 6.10 -29.38
C PRO A 5 6.32 6.59 -28.17
N GLY A 6 7.59 6.14 -28.06
CA GLY A 6 8.47 6.49 -26.93
C GLY A 6 8.30 5.64 -25.67
N ALA A 7 7.45 4.62 -25.69
CA ALA A 7 7.27 3.70 -24.56
C ALA A 7 8.49 2.80 -24.38
N ASP A 8 8.82 2.49 -23.11
CA ASP A 8 9.80 1.45 -22.78
C ASP A 8 9.29 0.09 -23.26
N PRO A 9 10.00 -0.61 -24.18
CA PRO A 9 9.58 -1.90 -24.70
C PRO A 9 9.36 -2.96 -23.63
N GLN A 10 10.18 -2.94 -22.58
CA GLN A 10 10.06 -3.90 -21.47
C GLN A 10 8.82 -3.64 -20.64
N LEU A 11 8.54 -2.39 -20.35
CA LEU A 11 7.35 -1.99 -19.59
C LEU A 11 6.06 -2.32 -20.38
N TRP A 12 6.07 -2.10 -21.68
CA TRP A 12 4.98 -2.49 -22.56
C TRP A 12 4.76 -4.01 -22.57
N SER A 13 5.85 -4.78 -22.61
CA SER A 13 5.77 -6.25 -22.56
C SER A 13 5.11 -6.73 -21.26
N TRP A 14 5.43 -6.11 -20.13
CA TRP A 14 4.77 -6.43 -18.85
C TRP A 14 3.31 -6.01 -18.83
N PHE A 15 3.00 -4.82 -19.34
CA PHE A 15 1.62 -4.37 -19.44
C PHE A 15 0.77 -5.33 -20.30
N ALA A 16 1.26 -5.71 -21.46
CA ALA A 16 0.56 -6.64 -22.35
C ALA A 16 0.42 -8.05 -21.75
N ALA A 17 1.34 -8.47 -20.90
CA ALA A 17 1.24 -9.74 -20.20
C ALA A 17 0.17 -9.73 -19.09
N VAL A 18 -0.08 -8.56 -18.51
CA VAL A 18 -1.08 -8.36 -17.45
C VAL A 18 -2.48 -8.15 -18.04
N ASP A 19 -2.59 -7.39 -19.12
CA ASP A 19 -3.83 -7.15 -19.89
C ASP A 19 -4.22 -8.43 -20.66
N THR A 20 -4.80 -9.37 -19.94
CA THR A 20 -5.08 -10.73 -20.48
C THR A 20 -6.25 -10.76 -21.45
N ASP A 21 -7.16 -9.80 -21.34
CA ASP A 21 -8.31 -9.67 -22.24
C ASP A 21 -8.06 -8.75 -23.44
N ASN A 22 -6.85 -8.15 -23.51
CA ASN A 22 -6.42 -7.21 -24.53
C ASN A 22 -7.35 -5.99 -24.65
N SER A 23 -7.92 -5.55 -23.54
CA SER A 23 -8.80 -4.38 -23.50
C SER A 23 -8.05 -3.06 -23.66
N GLY A 24 -6.72 -3.07 -23.49
CA GLY A 24 -5.87 -1.87 -23.49
C GLY A 24 -5.79 -1.19 -22.13
N SER A 25 -6.36 -1.81 -21.10
CA SER A 25 -6.32 -1.35 -19.72
C SER A 25 -6.31 -2.53 -18.75
N ILE A 26 -5.76 -2.33 -17.56
CA ILE A 26 -5.64 -3.37 -16.53
C ILE A 26 -6.70 -3.17 -15.47
N ASN A 27 -7.49 -4.20 -15.19
CA ASN A 27 -8.45 -4.22 -14.09
C ASN A 27 -7.82 -4.78 -12.80
N ALA A 28 -8.52 -4.65 -11.65
CA ALA A 28 -8.01 -5.07 -10.36
C ALA A 28 -7.68 -6.57 -10.30
N HIS A 29 -8.45 -7.43 -10.94
CA HIS A 29 -8.22 -8.88 -10.92
C HIS A 29 -7.03 -9.29 -11.78
N GLU A 30 -6.80 -8.60 -12.89
CA GLU A 30 -5.61 -8.81 -13.72
C GLU A 30 -4.34 -8.40 -12.96
N LEU A 31 -4.39 -7.24 -12.28
CA LEU A 31 -3.26 -6.76 -11.49
C LEU A 31 -2.99 -7.66 -10.29
N GLU A 32 -4.02 -8.14 -9.59
CA GLU A 32 -3.92 -9.07 -8.46
C GLU A 32 -3.17 -10.36 -8.83
N ARG A 33 -3.42 -10.89 -10.01
CA ARG A 33 -2.80 -12.15 -10.47
C ARG A 33 -1.29 -12.07 -10.64
N VAL A 34 -0.74 -10.89 -10.87
CA VAL A 34 0.68 -10.70 -11.15
C VAL A 34 1.45 -10.09 -9.97
N LEU A 35 0.76 -9.50 -9.01
CA LEU A 35 1.37 -8.96 -7.81
C LEU A 35 1.50 -10.03 -6.74
N ILE A 36 2.72 -10.35 -6.39
CA ILE A 36 3.07 -11.41 -5.43
C ILE A 36 4.00 -10.84 -4.39
N ASN A 37 3.74 -11.16 -3.12
CA ASN A 37 4.61 -10.85 -1.99
C ASN A 37 5.92 -11.66 -2.05
N GLY A 38 6.91 -11.25 -1.27
CA GLY A 38 8.18 -11.94 -1.17
C GLY A 38 8.09 -13.37 -0.61
N ASP A 39 7.01 -13.70 0.07
CA ASP A 39 6.68 -15.04 0.57
C ASP A 39 5.82 -15.87 -0.40
N TRP A 40 5.68 -15.41 -1.65
CA TRP A 40 4.89 -16.02 -2.74
C TRP A 40 3.38 -15.98 -2.53
N THR A 41 2.88 -15.31 -1.53
CA THR A 41 1.42 -15.08 -1.38
C THR A 41 0.93 -13.99 -2.34
N PRO A 42 -0.29 -14.09 -2.86
CA PRO A 42 -0.86 -13.03 -3.70
C PRO A 42 -1.11 -11.77 -2.87
N PHE A 43 -1.10 -10.63 -3.54
CA PHE A 43 -1.52 -9.38 -2.92
C PHE A 43 -2.98 -9.44 -2.50
N ASP A 44 -3.28 -8.82 -1.38
CA ASP A 44 -4.64 -8.56 -0.95
C ASP A 44 -5.37 -7.65 -1.95
N LEU A 45 -6.57 -8.04 -2.35
CA LEU A 45 -7.36 -7.32 -3.36
C LEU A 45 -7.66 -5.87 -2.95
N ASP A 46 -7.88 -5.62 -1.65
CA ASP A 46 -8.11 -4.27 -1.15
C ASP A 46 -6.86 -3.38 -1.31
N THR A 47 -5.68 -3.96 -1.14
CA THR A 47 -4.40 -3.26 -1.41
C THR A 47 -4.25 -2.97 -2.90
N VAL A 48 -4.58 -3.91 -3.77
CA VAL A 48 -4.56 -3.72 -5.23
C VAL A 48 -5.49 -2.58 -5.63
N LYS A 49 -6.72 -2.56 -5.13
CA LYS A 49 -7.70 -1.49 -5.39
C LYS A 49 -7.22 -0.14 -4.88
N MET A 50 -6.60 -0.10 -3.70
CA MET A 50 -6.02 1.12 -3.15
C MET A 50 -4.90 1.65 -4.05
N LEU A 51 -3.97 0.80 -4.49
CA LEU A 51 -2.89 1.18 -5.41
C LEU A 51 -3.44 1.70 -6.73
N MET A 52 -4.44 1.02 -7.30
CA MET A 52 -5.11 1.48 -8.52
C MET A 52 -5.73 2.85 -8.32
N SER A 53 -6.42 3.10 -7.22
CA SER A 53 -7.06 4.39 -6.95
C SER A 53 -6.09 5.57 -6.89
N ILE A 54 -4.84 5.31 -6.53
CA ILE A 54 -3.77 6.34 -6.52
C ILE A 54 -3.38 6.74 -7.93
N PHE A 55 -3.37 5.80 -8.87
CA PHE A 55 -2.86 6.00 -10.23
C PHE A 55 -3.95 6.14 -11.30
N ASP A 56 -5.19 5.76 -10.99
CA ASP A 56 -6.36 5.92 -11.85
C ASP A 56 -6.80 7.39 -11.89
N ALA A 57 -6.11 8.17 -12.70
CA ALA A 57 -6.31 9.62 -12.76
C ALA A 57 -7.65 10.02 -13.39
N ASP A 58 -8.15 9.23 -14.32
CA ASP A 58 -9.41 9.47 -15.02
C ASP A 58 -10.62 8.82 -14.33
N ARG A 59 -10.39 8.10 -13.23
CA ARG A 59 -11.41 7.36 -12.47
C ARG A 59 -12.20 6.35 -13.31
N SER A 60 -11.51 5.73 -14.25
CA SER A 60 -12.10 4.70 -15.13
C SER A 60 -12.33 3.36 -14.42
N GLY A 61 -11.71 3.16 -13.26
CA GLY A 61 -11.70 1.88 -12.56
C GLY A 61 -10.70 0.87 -13.13
N THR A 62 -9.90 1.29 -14.10
CA THR A 62 -8.86 0.50 -14.76
C THR A 62 -7.58 1.33 -14.89
N ILE A 63 -6.47 0.67 -15.17
CA ILE A 63 -5.15 1.30 -15.29
C ILE A 63 -4.69 1.22 -16.76
N GLY A 64 -4.55 2.38 -17.40
CA GLY A 64 -3.94 2.50 -18.71
C GLY A 64 -2.41 2.35 -18.66
N PHE A 65 -1.77 2.27 -19.83
CA PHE A 65 -0.32 2.06 -19.92
C PHE A 65 0.51 3.14 -19.17
N ASN A 66 0.16 4.40 -19.33
CA ASN A 66 0.89 5.49 -18.65
C ASN A 66 0.71 5.44 -17.13
N GLU A 67 -0.49 5.13 -16.66
CA GLU A 67 -0.78 4.95 -15.26
C GLU A 67 -0.07 3.71 -14.69
N PHE A 68 0.00 2.64 -15.48
CA PHE A 68 0.75 1.43 -15.14
C PHE A 68 2.25 1.71 -14.96
N ALA A 69 2.83 2.56 -15.79
CA ALA A 69 4.24 2.95 -15.64
C ALA A 69 4.50 3.61 -14.28
N GLY A 70 3.64 4.51 -13.85
CA GLY A 70 3.71 5.14 -12.53
C GLY A 70 3.50 4.15 -11.39
N LEU A 71 2.49 3.31 -11.49
CA LEU A 71 2.19 2.26 -10.52
C LEU A 71 3.35 1.29 -10.35
N TRP A 72 3.94 0.84 -11.45
CA TRP A 72 5.07 -0.10 -11.44
C TRP A 72 6.30 0.47 -10.74
N LYS A 73 6.64 1.72 -11.04
CA LYS A 73 7.73 2.43 -10.35
C LYS A 73 7.45 2.56 -8.85
N TYR A 74 6.24 2.93 -8.48
CA TYR A 74 5.80 3.07 -7.08
C TYR A 74 5.96 1.76 -6.31
N ILE A 75 5.53 0.65 -6.89
CA ILE A 75 5.69 -0.67 -6.27
C ILE A 75 7.17 -1.03 -6.11
N LYS A 76 8.01 -0.76 -7.11
CA LYS A 76 9.46 -1.00 -7.01
C LYS A 76 10.12 -0.18 -5.90
N ASP A 77 9.76 1.08 -5.77
CA ASP A 77 10.26 1.95 -4.71
C ASP A 77 9.87 1.42 -3.33
N TRP A 78 8.63 0.97 -3.18
CA TRP A 78 8.17 0.34 -1.95
C TRP A 78 8.85 -1.01 -1.66
N GLN A 79 9.16 -1.80 -2.68
CA GLN A 79 9.92 -3.03 -2.50
C GLN A 79 11.32 -2.76 -1.95
N ASN A 80 11.98 -1.69 -2.39
CA ASN A 80 13.27 -1.29 -1.87
C ASN A 80 13.17 -0.85 -0.40
N VAL A 81 12.15 -0.09 -0.05
CA VAL A 81 11.86 0.32 1.33
C VAL A 81 11.61 -0.91 2.20
N PHE A 82 10.76 -1.82 1.76
CA PHE A 82 10.45 -3.04 2.51
C PHE A 82 11.70 -3.88 2.79
N ARG A 83 12.54 -4.11 1.78
CA ARG A 83 13.79 -4.86 1.93
C ARG A 83 14.77 -4.20 2.89
N HIS A 84 14.76 -2.88 2.94
CA HIS A 84 15.61 -2.12 3.87
C HIS A 84 15.23 -2.38 5.33
N PHE A 85 13.93 -2.48 5.61
CA PHE A 85 13.42 -2.68 6.98
C PHE A 85 13.25 -4.15 7.36
N ASP A 86 13.08 -5.05 6.40
CA ASP A 86 13.09 -6.51 6.61
C ASP A 86 14.52 -6.99 6.81
N ARG A 87 15.06 -6.74 7.99
CA ARG A 87 16.49 -6.98 8.32
C ARG A 87 16.84 -8.45 8.39
N ASP A 88 15.91 -9.26 8.88
CA ASP A 88 16.10 -10.71 9.01
C ASP A 88 15.74 -11.46 7.72
N ARG A 89 15.30 -10.75 6.69
CA ARG A 89 14.88 -11.30 5.39
C ARG A 89 13.81 -12.37 5.53
N SER A 90 12.90 -12.19 6.47
CA SER A 90 11.80 -13.11 6.71
C SER A 90 10.71 -13.02 5.64
N GLY A 91 10.70 -11.96 4.83
CA GLY A 91 9.63 -11.65 3.88
C GLY A 91 8.43 -10.98 4.54
N SER A 92 8.55 -10.59 5.81
CA SER A 92 7.52 -9.89 6.57
C SER A 92 8.15 -8.86 7.50
N ILE A 93 7.37 -7.84 7.87
CA ILE A 93 7.80 -6.79 8.80
C ILE A 93 7.22 -7.10 10.18
N ASP A 94 8.07 -7.23 11.19
CA ASP A 94 7.67 -7.40 12.58
C ASP A 94 7.42 -6.05 13.28
N GLY A 95 7.06 -6.09 14.58
CA GLY A 95 6.75 -4.88 15.36
C GLY A 95 7.91 -3.88 15.46
N PRO A 96 9.13 -4.29 15.84
CA PRO A 96 10.30 -3.42 15.89
C PRO A 96 10.67 -2.84 14.51
N GLU A 97 10.60 -3.62 13.46
CA GLU A 97 10.88 -3.19 12.09
C GLU A 97 9.85 -2.18 11.60
N LEU A 98 8.56 -2.40 11.91
CA LEU A 98 7.48 -1.45 11.60
C LEU A 98 7.68 -0.13 12.33
N ARG A 99 8.03 -0.16 13.60
CA ARG A 99 8.33 1.04 14.37
C ARG A 99 9.46 1.84 13.76
N ASP A 100 10.55 1.18 13.37
CA ASP A 100 11.71 1.82 12.75
C ASP A 100 11.34 2.44 11.40
N ALA A 101 10.57 1.75 10.58
CA ALA A 101 10.09 2.25 9.30
C ALA A 101 9.23 3.51 9.46
N LEU A 102 8.24 3.48 10.34
CA LEU A 102 7.35 4.61 10.58
C LEU A 102 8.09 5.80 11.19
N SER A 103 9.04 5.57 12.10
CA SER A 103 9.86 6.61 12.69
C SER A 103 10.74 7.31 11.63
N GLN A 104 11.29 6.54 10.70
CA GLN A 104 12.09 7.10 9.61
C GLN A 104 11.24 7.92 8.63
N PHE A 105 9.98 7.58 8.46
CA PHE A 105 9.02 8.38 7.67
C PHE A 105 8.51 9.62 8.42
N GLY A 106 8.90 9.81 9.68
CA GLY A 106 8.47 10.92 10.51
C GLY A 106 7.20 10.66 11.32
N TYR A 107 6.70 9.43 11.37
CA TYR A 107 5.51 9.03 12.13
C TYR A 107 5.91 8.34 13.43
N GLN A 108 5.78 9.06 14.55
CA GLN A 108 6.04 8.50 15.88
C GLN A 108 4.73 8.08 16.52
N LEU A 109 4.42 6.79 16.43
CA LEU A 109 3.23 6.22 17.03
C LEU A 109 3.53 5.73 18.44
N SER A 110 2.54 5.85 19.34
CA SER A 110 2.61 5.25 20.65
C SER A 110 2.68 3.72 20.54
N PRO A 111 3.22 3.01 21.58
CA PRO A 111 3.23 1.55 21.57
C PRO A 111 1.85 0.92 21.37
N GLN A 112 0.80 1.55 21.90
CA GLN A 112 -0.58 1.09 21.74
C GLN A 112 -1.06 1.21 20.29
N LEU A 113 -0.73 2.32 19.61
CA LEU A 113 -1.08 2.51 18.19
C LEU A 113 -0.29 1.57 17.28
N LEU A 114 0.99 1.34 17.57
CA LEU A 114 1.79 0.36 16.84
C LEU A 114 1.21 -1.04 16.94
N ASP A 115 0.78 -1.44 18.14
CA ASP A 115 0.13 -2.74 18.36
C ASP A 115 -1.19 -2.86 17.58
N LEU A 116 -2.00 -1.79 17.54
CA LEU A 116 -3.23 -1.76 16.74
C LEU A 116 -2.95 -1.90 15.24
N VAL A 117 -1.95 -1.19 14.73
CA VAL A 117 -1.54 -1.27 13.33
C VAL A 117 -1.07 -2.69 13.01
N GLN A 118 -0.24 -3.26 13.86
CA GLN A 118 0.28 -4.61 13.68
C GLN A 118 -0.86 -5.65 13.66
N ARG A 119 -1.80 -5.57 14.60
CA ARG A 119 -2.96 -6.49 14.63
C ARG A 119 -3.87 -6.32 13.41
N LYS A 120 -4.10 -5.09 12.97
CA LYS A 120 -4.96 -4.81 11.83
C LYS A 120 -4.38 -5.32 10.51
N TYR A 121 -3.08 -5.18 10.32
CA TYR A 121 -2.41 -5.47 9.05
C TYR A 121 -1.59 -6.76 9.08
N ALA A 122 -1.43 -7.41 10.23
CA ALA A 122 -0.78 -8.72 10.28
C ALA A 122 -1.49 -9.72 9.37
N SER A 123 -0.68 -10.58 8.77
CA SER A 123 -1.18 -11.70 7.98
C SER A 123 -2.06 -12.60 8.82
N SER A 124 -3.25 -12.91 8.36
CA SER A 124 -4.19 -13.82 9.04
C SER A 124 -3.81 -15.30 8.94
N VAL A 125 -2.59 -15.59 8.51
CA VAL A 125 -2.08 -16.96 8.56
C VAL A 125 -1.98 -17.33 10.05
N THR A 126 -2.97 -18.07 10.51
CA THR A 126 -2.96 -18.66 11.84
C THR A 126 -1.71 -19.52 11.98
N GLY A 127 -0.69 -18.94 12.61
CA GLY A 127 0.51 -19.69 12.95
C GLY A 127 0.12 -20.87 13.86
N ALA A 128 0.64 -22.04 13.55
CA ALA A 128 0.58 -23.18 14.45
C ALA A 128 1.10 -22.75 15.83
N ARG A 129 0.50 -23.28 16.90
CA ARG A 129 0.91 -22.99 18.29
C ARG A 129 2.43 -23.10 18.43
N GLY A 130 3.09 -22.00 18.80
CA GLY A 130 4.53 -21.93 19.01
C GLY A 130 5.32 -21.17 17.94
N MET A 131 4.68 -20.66 16.90
CA MET A 131 5.31 -19.74 15.95
C MET A 131 5.27 -18.28 16.44
N PRO A 132 6.29 -17.45 16.09
CA PRO A 132 6.24 -16.01 16.36
C PRO A 132 4.99 -15.40 15.73
N PRO A 133 4.45 -14.28 16.29
CA PRO A 133 3.30 -13.61 15.71
C PRO A 133 3.57 -13.33 14.22
N PRO A 134 2.57 -13.55 13.34
CA PRO A 134 2.75 -13.33 11.92
C PRO A 134 3.12 -11.87 11.67
N GLY A 135 4.19 -11.65 10.90
CA GLY A 135 4.60 -10.33 10.46
C GLY A 135 3.65 -9.75 9.42
N ILE A 136 3.88 -8.49 9.07
CA ILE A 136 3.11 -7.80 8.04
C ILE A 136 3.75 -8.11 6.68
N SER A 137 2.97 -8.66 5.74
CA SER A 137 3.41 -8.90 4.37
C SER A 137 3.66 -7.58 3.61
N PHE A 138 4.35 -7.67 2.48
CA PHE A 138 4.71 -6.49 1.70
C PHE A 138 3.49 -5.65 1.29
N ASP A 139 2.46 -6.26 0.74
CA ASP A 139 1.22 -5.60 0.32
C ASP A 139 0.54 -4.85 1.49
N ARG A 140 0.43 -5.51 2.62
CA ARG A 140 -0.17 -4.95 3.83
C ARG A 140 0.71 -3.87 4.47
N PHE A 141 2.03 -4.01 4.40
CA PHE A 141 2.96 -2.97 4.83
C PHE A 141 2.77 -1.68 4.05
N VAL A 142 2.68 -1.76 2.72
CA VAL A 142 2.39 -0.60 1.86
C VAL A 142 1.05 0.02 2.24
N ARG A 143 0.02 -0.80 2.40
CA ARG A 143 -1.33 -0.35 2.79
C ARG A 143 -1.32 0.36 4.15
N ALA A 144 -0.65 -0.20 5.15
CA ALA A 144 -0.51 0.40 6.46
C ALA A 144 0.19 1.76 6.41
N CYS A 145 1.30 1.86 5.69
CA CYS A 145 2.05 3.10 5.55
C CYS A 145 1.24 4.18 4.81
N VAL A 146 0.54 3.83 3.75
CA VAL A 146 -0.34 4.76 3.02
C VAL A 146 -1.49 5.24 3.90
N ALA A 147 -2.14 4.33 4.64
CA ALA A 147 -3.23 4.67 5.55
C ALA A 147 -2.75 5.63 6.67
N ILE A 148 -1.61 5.34 7.29
CA ILE A 148 -1.04 6.20 8.34
C ILE A 148 -0.68 7.57 7.79
N LYS A 149 -0.08 7.63 6.60
CA LYS A 149 0.23 8.89 5.93
C LYS A 149 -1.04 9.72 5.72
N GLN A 150 -2.07 9.15 5.17
CA GLN A 150 -3.32 9.86 4.87
C GLN A 150 -4.06 10.30 6.14
N LEU A 151 -4.11 9.45 7.16
CA LEU A 151 -4.67 9.80 8.46
C LEU A 151 -3.88 10.95 9.12
N SER A 152 -2.57 10.89 9.07
CA SER A 152 -1.69 11.93 9.64
C SER A 152 -1.83 13.26 8.90
N GLU A 153 -1.94 13.22 7.58
CA GLU A 153 -2.17 14.42 6.76
C GLU A 153 -3.56 15.02 7.02
N ALA A 154 -4.59 14.19 7.16
CA ALA A 154 -5.94 14.62 7.49
C ALA A 154 -5.98 15.29 8.88
N PHE A 155 -5.32 14.67 9.87
CA PHE A 155 -5.19 15.25 11.20
C PHE A 155 -4.44 16.58 11.17
N GLY A 156 -3.30 16.66 10.46
CA GLY A 156 -2.51 17.87 10.35
C GLY A 156 -3.23 19.06 9.69
N ARG A 157 -4.20 18.77 8.81
CA ARG A 157 -5.06 19.81 8.21
C ARG A 157 -6.07 20.39 9.21
N LEU A 158 -6.46 19.61 10.19
CA LEU A 158 -7.43 19.99 11.23
C LEU A 158 -6.74 20.60 12.47
N ASP A 159 -5.50 20.20 12.72
CA ASP A 159 -4.67 20.68 13.82
C ASP A 159 -3.92 21.96 13.39
N ASN A 160 -4.61 23.09 13.47
CA ASN A 160 -4.09 24.38 12.98
C ASN A 160 -2.95 24.96 13.81
N ASP A 161 -2.94 24.70 15.11
CA ASP A 161 -1.93 25.19 16.06
C ASP A 161 -0.81 24.18 16.32
N ARG A 162 -0.93 22.97 15.76
CA ARG A 162 0.05 21.88 15.85
C ARG A 162 0.35 21.45 17.29
N ASP A 163 -0.68 21.47 18.13
CA ASP A 163 -0.56 21.03 19.52
C ASP A 163 -0.82 19.53 19.74
N GLY A 164 -1.17 18.83 18.68
CA GLY A 164 -1.49 17.40 18.73
C GLY A 164 -2.94 17.08 19.12
N TRP A 165 -3.78 18.11 19.18
CA TRP A 165 -5.19 17.99 19.52
C TRP A 165 -6.07 18.64 18.45
N ILE A 166 -7.22 18.05 18.20
CA ILE A 166 -8.24 18.64 17.33
C ILE A 166 -9.60 18.59 18.01
N GLN A 167 -10.38 19.64 17.81
CA GLN A 167 -11.80 19.66 18.19
C GLN A 167 -12.63 19.69 16.91
N ILE A 168 -13.42 18.66 16.68
CA ILE A 168 -14.24 18.53 15.49
C ILE A 168 -15.64 18.07 15.88
N ASN A 169 -16.63 18.46 15.07
CA ASN A 169 -18.00 17.97 15.25
C ASN A 169 -18.17 16.60 14.54
N TYR A 170 -19.33 15.97 14.74
CA TYR A 170 -19.64 14.67 14.15
C TYR A 170 -19.51 14.65 12.62
N ASP A 171 -20.05 15.65 11.94
CA ASP A 171 -20.02 15.72 10.48
C ASP A 171 -18.59 15.86 9.94
N GLN A 172 -17.78 16.71 10.55
CA GLN A 172 -16.37 16.85 10.19
C GLN A 172 -15.59 15.55 10.40
N PHE A 173 -15.84 14.86 11.50
CA PHE A 173 -15.23 13.57 11.77
C PHE A 173 -15.62 12.54 10.70
N MET A 174 -16.91 12.41 10.40
CA MET A 174 -17.40 11.48 9.40
C MET A 174 -16.89 11.81 8.00
N GLN A 175 -16.88 13.08 7.60
CA GLN A 175 -16.30 13.50 6.33
C GLN A 175 -14.82 13.13 6.22
N THR A 176 -14.06 13.36 7.27
CA THR A 176 -12.63 13.04 7.29
C THR A 176 -12.40 11.55 7.15
N VAL A 177 -13.13 10.73 7.91
CA VAL A 177 -12.96 9.26 7.90
C VAL A 177 -13.45 8.65 6.58
N LEU A 178 -14.61 9.10 6.07
CA LEU A 178 -15.21 8.53 4.85
C LEU A 178 -14.48 8.95 3.56
N THR A 179 -13.68 10.01 3.60
CA THR A 179 -12.83 10.42 2.46
C THR A 179 -11.48 9.74 2.44
N LEU A 180 -11.14 8.98 3.48
CA LEU A 180 -9.95 8.15 3.50
C LEU A 180 -10.20 6.83 2.75
N PRO A 181 -9.21 6.28 2.06
CA PRO A 181 -9.33 5.02 1.34
C PRO A 181 -9.45 3.81 2.26
#